data_08091f32f9dad0b905a79a1ccab737f2
#
_entry.id   08091f32f9dad0b905a79a1ccab737f2
#
_cell.length_a   1.000
_cell.length_b   1.000
_cell.length_c   1.000
_cell.angle_alpha   90.00
_cell.angle_beta   90.00
_cell.angle_gamma   90.00
#
_symmetry.space_group_name_H-M   'P 1'
#
loop_
_entity.id
_entity.type
_entity.pdbx_description
1 polymer ?
#
loop_
_entity_poly.entity_id
_entity_poly.type
_entity_poly.pdbx_seq_one_letter_code
_entity_poly.pdbx_strand_id
1 'polypeptide(L)'
;MKPKHKINVRSVIAHIVLILLSFLCLFFFVILIINATRSHAQLQKGFSFIPGGHFLDNLKSVANDGTFPMFKGIVNSLIISGSCAALCTYFSSLTAYGLYAYDFKLKKAAFTFIMAILVMPTQVTAMGFLRLITNMGMYDSWTPLIIPSIASPAVFYFMYSYLQSSLPLSLVEAARIDGSNEFRTFNHIVLPIMKPAIAVQAIFTFVGSWNNYFTPALIIQSKNKMTVPILIATLRGADYMNFDMGKIYMMITVAIVPIIVVYLILSKYIIAGVTLGGVKE
;
A
#
# COMPACT_ATOMS: atom_id res chain seq x y z
N MET A 1 22.12 43.74 9.17
CA MET A 1 23.15 42.70 8.93
C MET A 1 22.48 41.36 8.87
N LYS A 2 22.43 40.69 7.70
CA LYS A 2 21.90 39.31 7.58
C LYS A 2 22.92 38.35 8.24
N PRO A 3 22.49 37.40 9.09
CA PRO A 3 23.42 36.45 9.69
C PRO A 3 24.06 35.61 8.58
N LYS A 4 25.42 35.59 8.53
CA LYS A 4 26.17 34.67 7.68
C LYS A 4 25.89 33.25 8.15
N HIS A 5 25.11 32.49 7.38
CA HIS A 5 24.93 31.05 7.58
C HIS A 5 26.31 30.39 7.52
N LYS A 6 26.90 30.05 8.67
CA LYS A 6 28.05 29.15 8.72
C LYS A 6 27.64 27.81 8.14
N ILE A 7 28.24 27.44 7.04
CA ILE A 7 28.00 26.11 6.40
C ILE A 7 28.46 25.07 7.42
N ASN A 8 27.50 24.35 7.98
CA ASN A 8 27.79 23.27 8.91
C ASN A 8 28.21 22.02 8.09
N VAL A 9 29.46 21.57 8.26
CA VAL A 9 30.01 20.39 7.52
C VAL A 9 29.10 19.16 7.66
N ARG A 10 28.51 18.94 8.84
CA ARG A 10 27.54 17.85 9.04
C ARG A 10 26.31 17.98 8.14
N SER A 11 25.81 19.22 7.97
CA SER A 11 24.67 19.49 7.08
C SER A 11 25.03 19.22 5.61
N VAL A 12 26.23 19.58 5.18
CA VAL A 12 26.72 19.32 3.81
C VAL A 12 26.81 17.82 3.56
N ILE A 13 27.41 17.07 4.48
CA ILE A 13 27.52 15.60 4.37
C ILE A 13 26.12 14.98 4.30
N ALA A 14 25.20 15.40 5.16
CA ALA A 14 23.83 14.90 5.15
C ALA A 14 23.12 15.17 3.81
N HIS A 15 23.28 16.35 3.21
CA HIS A 15 22.72 16.67 1.91
C HIS A 15 23.33 15.81 0.77
N ILE A 16 24.66 15.61 0.78
CA ILE A 16 25.32 14.74 -0.20
C ILE A 16 24.79 13.32 -0.13
N VAL A 17 24.69 12.76 1.09
CA VAL A 17 24.14 11.40 1.29
C VAL A 17 22.70 11.31 0.81
N LEU A 18 21.85 12.30 1.16
CA LEU A 18 20.45 12.32 0.73
C LEU A 18 20.30 12.45 -0.78
N ILE A 19 21.12 13.30 -1.44
CA ILE A 19 21.12 13.42 -2.90
C ILE A 19 21.55 12.13 -3.56
N LEU A 20 22.60 11.46 -3.06
CA LEU A 20 23.08 10.19 -3.57
C LEU A 20 21.99 9.11 -3.45
N LEU A 21 21.36 8.99 -2.28
CA LEU A 21 20.27 8.05 -2.05
C LEU A 21 19.07 8.35 -2.97
N SER A 22 18.69 9.63 -3.10
CA SER A 22 17.60 10.02 -4.01
C SER A 22 17.92 9.67 -5.47
N PHE A 23 19.16 9.94 -5.90
CA PHE A 23 19.61 9.55 -7.22
C PHE A 23 19.52 8.03 -7.45
N LEU A 24 20.03 7.23 -6.51
CA LEU A 24 19.96 5.77 -6.59
C LEU A 24 18.51 5.25 -6.64
N CYS A 25 17.63 5.82 -5.80
CA CYS A 25 16.22 5.44 -5.82
C CYS A 25 15.53 5.79 -7.14
N LEU A 26 15.77 6.98 -7.68
CA LEU A 26 15.13 7.45 -8.91
C LEU A 26 15.71 6.83 -10.17
N PHE A 27 16.98 6.45 -10.14
CA PHE A 27 17.71 5.90 -11.29
C PHE A 27 16.98 4.73 -11.94
N PHE A 28 16.50 3.76 -11.15
CA PHE A 28 15.80 2.59 -11.67
C PHE A 28 14.47 2.96 -12.34
N PHE A 29 13.75 3.96 -11.82
CA PHE A 29 12.51 4.44 -12.43
C PHE A 29 12.78 5.17 -13.75
N VAL A 30 13.84 5.98 -13.80
CA VAL A 30 14.26 6.66 -15.04
C VAL A 30 14.60 5.64 -16.11
N ILE A 31 15.41 4.63 -15.78
CA ILE A 31 15.78 3.57 -16.74
C ILE A 31 14.55 2.75 -17.16
N LEU A 32 13.64 2.45 -16.26
CA LEU A 32 12.39 1.77 -16.58
C LEU A 32 11.58 2.56 -17.63
N ILE A 33 11.39 3.87 -17.41
CA ILE A 33 10.66 4.74 -18.35
C ILE A 33 11.39 4.83 -19.69
N ILE A 34 12.70 5.00 -19.69
CA ILE A 34 13.50 5.02 -20.93
C ILE A 34 13.33 3.71 -21.70
N ASN A 35 13.44 2.56 -21.03
CA ASN A 35 13.29 1.26 -21.66
C ASN A 35 11.86 1.03 -22.20
N ALA A 36 10.84 1.56 -21.55
CA ALA A 36 9.46 1.52 -22.04
C ALA A 36 9.26 2.29 -23.37
N THR A 37 10.16 3.23 -23.70
CA THR A 37 10.15 3.95 -24.99
C THR A 37 10.92 3.26 -26.09
N ARG A 38 11.64 2.17 -25.80
CA ARG A 38 12.55 1.48 -26.74
C ARG A 38 11.89 0.24 -27.35
N SER A 39 12.24 -0.09 -28.59
CA SER A 39 11.83 -1.34 -29.24
C SER A 39 12.58 -2.53 -28.66
N HIS A 40 12.05 -3.76 -28.88
CA HIS A 40 12.74 -5.01 -28.51
C HIS A 40 14.19 -5.07 -29.04
N ALA A 41 14.40 -4.75 -30.31
CA ALA A 41 15.72 -4.75 -30.94
C ALA A 41 16.70 -3.72 -30.33
N GLN A 42 16.19 -2.57 -29.88
CA GLN A 42 17.01 -1.57 -29.18
C GLN A 42 17.38 -2.05 -27.76
N LEU A 43 16.49 -2.76 -27.08
CA LEU A 43 16.74 -3.31 -25.74
C LEU A 43 17.77 -4.46 -25.77
N GLN A 44 17.75 -5.28 -26.81
CA GLN A 44 18.75 -6.34 -27.00
C GLN A 44 20.17 -5.80 -27.21
N LYS A 45 20.34 -4.56 -27.72
CA LYS A 45 21.65 -3.90 -27.83
C LYS A 45 22.26 -3.49 -26.48
N GLY A 46 21.54 -3.69 -25.39
CA GLY A 46 21.98 -3.41 -24.02
C GLY A 46 21.53 -2.07 -23.48
N PHE A 47 22.21 -1.67 -22.41
CA PHE A 47 21.90 -0.48 -21.63
C PHE A 47 22.08 0.83 -22.45
N SER A 48 21.14 1.77 -22.27
CA SER A 48 21.22 3.11 -22.86
C SER A 48 20.39 4.11 -22.04
N PHE A 49 20.90 5.32 -21.92
CA PHE A 49 20.15 6.46 -21.40
C PHE A 49 19.30 7.19 -22.46
N ILE A 50 19.43 6.79 -23.72
CA ILE A 50 18.74 7.47 -24.83
C ILE A 50 17.35 6.85 -24.97
N PRO A 51 16.27 7.64 -24.85
CA PRO A 51 14.91 7.17 -25.11
C PRO A 51 14.74 6.72 -26.56
N GLY A 52 13.87 5.74 -26.79
CA GLY A 52 13.43 5.34 -28.13
C GLY A 52 12.16 6.07 -28.57
N GLY A 53 11.78 5.91 -29.83
CA GLY A 53 10.56 6.50 -30.40
C GLY A 53 9.29 5.62 -30.25
N HIS A 54 9.36 4.49 -29.56
CA HIS A 54 8.32 3.45 -29.57
C HIS A 54 7.35 3.49 -28.37
N PHE A 55 7.28 4.61 -27.64
CA PHE A 55 6.40 4.71 -26.46
C PHE A 55 4.93 4.42 -26.78
N LEU A 56 4.39 5.05 -27.83
CA LEU A 56 2.99 4.86 -28.21
C LEU A 56 2.72 3.46 -28.78
N ASP A 57 3.67 2.88 -29.50
CA ASP A 57 3.54 1.54 -30.06
C ASP A 57 3.51 0.50 -28.95
N ASN A 58 4.43 0.59 -27.97
CA ASN A 58 4.47 -0.26 -26.81
C ASN A 58 3.20 -0.11 -25.96
N LEU A 59 2.72 1.13 -25.77
CA LEU A 59 1.48 1.39 -25.03
C LEU A 59 0.25 0.78 -25.73
N LYS A 60 0.13 0.96 -27.05
CA LYS A 60 -0.94 0.33 -27.85
C LYS A 60 -0.85 -1.20 -27.81
N SER A 61 0.36 -1.76 -27.85
CA SER A 61 0.58 -3.21 -27.72
C SER A 61 0.11 -3.73 -26.38
N VAL A 62 0.34 -3.00 -25.28
CA VAL A 62 -0.16 -3.34 -23.95
C VAL A 62 -1.68 -3.18 -23.87
N ALA A 63 -2.24 -2.13 -24.44
CA ALA A 63 -3.68 -1.84 -24.39
C ALA A 63 -4.52 -2.90 -25.14
N ASN A 64 -4.00 -3.39 -26.26
CA ASN A 64 -4.71 -4.35 -27.12
C ASN A 64 -4.36 -5.80 -26.81
N ASP A 65 -3.62 -6.08 -25.75
CA ASP A 65 -3.24 -7.44 -25.39
C ASP A 65 -4.39 -8.21 -24.72
N GLY A 66 -5.05 -9.05 -25.49
CA GLY A 66 -6.10 -9.96 -24.98
C GLY A 66 -5.56 -11.10 -24.08
N THR A 67 -4.26 -11.42 -24.18
CA THR A 67 -3.62 -12.47 -23.38
C THR A 67 -3.28 -11.98 -21.99
N PHE A 68 -2.80 -10.73 -21.88
CA PHE A 68 -2.41 -10.07 -20.64
C PHE A 68 -3.17 -8.75 -20.49
N PRO A 69 -4.42 -8.78 -20.02
CA PRO A 69 -5.29 -7.59 -19.97
C PRO A 69 -4.84 -6.62 -18.85
N MET A 70 -3.73 -5.91 -19.08
CA MET A 70 -3.03 -5.12 -18.07
C MET A 70 -3.90 -4.01 -17.47
N PHE A 71 -4.65 -3.28 -18.30
CA PHE A 71 -5.54 -2.22 -17.81
C PHE A 71 -6.67 -2.78 -16.92
N LYS A 72 -7.19 -3.96 -17.25
CA LYS A 72 -8.16 -4.66 -16.40
C LYS A 72 -7.53 -5.10 -15.09
N GLY A 73 -6.30 -5.63 -15.13
CA GLY A 73 -5.52 -5.96 -13.94
C GLY A 73 -5.26 -4.74 -13.03
N ILE A 74 -5.02 -3.57 -13.61
CA ILE A 74 -4.89 -2.30 -12.87
C ILE A 74 -6.20 -1.96 -12.15
N VAL A 75 -7.33 -2.01 -12.84
CA VAL A 75 -8.64 -1.75 -12.23
C VAL A 75 -8.93 -2.75 -11.11
N ASN A 76 -8.68 -4.03 -11.34
CA ASN A 76 -8.84 -5.08 -10.32
C ASN A 76 -7.97 -4.80 -9.08
N SER A 77 -6.69 -4.50 -9.31
CA SER A 77 -5.75 -4.18 -8.22
C SER A 77 -6.16 -2.91 -7.47
N LEU A 78 -6.66 -1.87 -8.16
CA LEU A 78 -7.17 -0.64 -7.53
C LEU A 78 -8.38 -0.93 -6.64
N ILE A 79 -9.34 -1.72 -7.12
CA ILE A 79 -10.53 -2.09 -6.34
C ILE A 79 -10.13 -2.88 -5.09
N ILE A 80 -9.30 -3.92 -5.26
CA ILE A 80 -8.86 -4.76 -4.15
C ILE A 80 -8.06 -3.94 -3.14
N SER A 81 -7.01 -3.23 -3.58
CA SER A 81 -6.12 -2.49 -2.68
C SER A 81 -6.81 -1.29 -2.03
N GLY A 82 -7.68 -0.59 -2.76
CA GLY A 82 -8.48 0.50 -2.21
C GLY A 82 -9.47 0.02 -1.16
N SER A 83 -10.16 -1.09 -1.43
CA SER A 83 -11.08 -1.71 -0.46
C SER A 83 -10.33 -2.21 0.78
N CYS A 84 -9.17 -2.87 0.60
CA CYS A 84 -8.33 -3.31 1.72
C CYS A 84 -7.88 -2.12 2.57
N ALA A 85 -7.40 -1.04 1.95
CA ALA A 85 -6.95 0.15 2.68
C ALA A 85 -8.09 0.80 3.47
N ALA A 86 -9.26 0.96 2.87
CA ALA A 86 -10.42 1.56 3.52
C ALA A 86 -10.93 0.71 4.70
N LEU A 87 -11.17 -0.58 4.46
CA LEU A 87 -11.68 -1.48 5.49
C LEU A 87 -10.67 -1.69 6.62
N CYS A 88 -9.41 -1.93 6.28
CA CYS A 88 -8.35 -2.15 7.25
C CYS A 88 -8.20 -0.95 8.18
N THR A 89 -8.07 0.26 7.64
CA THR A 89 -7.85 1.45 8.47
C THR A 89 -9.06 1.80 9.32
N TYR A 90 -10.27 1.68 8.76
CA TYR A 90 -11.49 1.97 9.50
C TYR A 90 -11.71 1.01 10.67
N PHE A 91 -11.69 -0.30 10.40
CA PHE A 91 -11.95 -1.30 11.43
C PHE A 91 -10.82 -1.43 12.44
N SER A 92 -9.56 -1.26 12.02
CA SER A 92 -8.43 -1.19 12.95
C SER A 92 -8.52 0.02 13.86
N SER A 93 -8.96 1.19 13.36
CA SER A 93 -9.19 2.38 14.18
C SER A 93 -10.34 2.17 15.16
N LEU A 94 -11.43 1.54 14.73
CA LEU A 94 -12.59 1.23 15.57
C LEU A 94 -12.18 0.26 16.70
N THR A 95 -11.45 -0.80 16.38
CA THR A 95 -10.94 -1.78 17.34
C THR A 95 -9.97 -1.12 18.33
N ALA A 96 -9.07 -0.26 17.82
CA ALA A 96 -8.13 0.48 18.65
C ALA A 96 -8.85 1.43 19.61
N TYR A 97 -9.87 2.14 19.14
CA TYR A 97 -10.70 3.00 19.97
C TYR A 97 -11.42 2.19 21.06
N GLY A 98 -12.02 1.05 20.69
CA GLY A 98 -12.69 0.18 21.65
C GLY A 98 -11.77 -0.35 22.76
N LEU A 99 -10.53 -0.74 22.41
CA LEU A 99 -9.56 -1.18 23.41
C LEU A 99 -8.88 -0.02 24.16
N TYR A 100 -8.88 1.19 23.62
CA TYR A 100 -8.30 2.36 24.30
C TYR A 100 -9.29 3.01 25.27
N ALA A 101 -10.49 3.32 24.82
CA ALA A 101 -11.45 4.18 25.52
C ALA A 101 -12.34 3.45 26.51
N TYR A 102 -12.37 2.10 26.51
CA TYR A 102 -13.23 1.32 27.39
C TYR A 102 -12.44 0.43 28.31
N ASP A 103 -12.97 0.22 29.53
CA ASP A 103 -12.50 -0.78 30.46
C ASP A 103 -13.49 -1.94 30.55
N PHE A 104 -13.00 -3.14 30.28
CA PHE A 104 -13.76 -4.38 30.36
C PHE A 104 -12.86 -5.57 30.74
N LYS A 105 -13.47 -6.61 31.32
CA LYS A 105 -12.74 -7.74 31.93
C LYS A 105 -11.74 -8.44 30.99
N LEU A 106 -12.06 -8.53 29.69
CA LEU A 106 -11.23 -9.23 28.68
C LEU A 106 -10.28 -8.33 27.89
N LYS A 107 -10.17 -7.03 28.21
CA LYS A 107 -9.34 -6.04 27.50
C LYS A 107 -7.91 -6.52 27.28
N LYS A 108 -7.25 -6.97 28.37
CA LYS A 108 -5.86 -7.47 28.29
C LYS A 108 -5.74 -8.74 27.43
N ALA A 109 -6.69 -9.67 27.60
CA ALA A 109 -6.72 -10.91 26.82
C ALA A 109 -6.93 -10.63 25.32
N ALA A 110 -7.86 -9.73 24.97
CA ALA A 110 -8.12 -9.32 23.60
C ALA A 110 -6.87 -8.67 22.96
N PHE A 111 -6.23 -7.74 23.68
CA PHE A 111 -5.00 -7.11 23.19
C PHE A 111 -3.89 -8.15 22.98
N THR A 112 -3.63 -9.02 23.97
CA THR A 112 -2.61 -10.06 23.86
C THR A 112 -2.90 -11.03 22.72
N PHE A 113 -4.17 -11.40 22.53
CA PHE A 113 -4.58 -12.26 21.42
C PHE A 113 -4.29 -11.63 20.05
N ILE A 114 -4.65 -10.35 19.86
CA ILE A 114 -4.36 -9.63 18.63
C ILE A 114 -2.83 -9.56 18.37
N MET A 115 -2.04 -9.29 19.43
CA MET A 115 -0.59 -9.22 19.31
C MET A 115 0.04 -10.60 19.04
N ALA A 116 -0.54 -11.68 19.56
CA ALA A 116 -0.08 -13.05 19.28
C ALA A 116 -0.28 -13.42 17.80
N ILE A 117 -1.40 -13.00 17.19
CA ILE A 117 -1.65 -13.21 15.76
C ILE A 117 -0.62 -12.47 14.88
N LEU A 118 -0.14 -11.31 15.31
CA LEU A 118 0.87 -10.52 14.56
C LEU A 118 2.16 -11.31 14.29
N VAL A 119 2.51 -12.23 15.18
CA VAL A 119 3.75 -13.02 15.09
C VAL A 119 3.60 -14.24 14.17
N MET A 120 2.38 -14.60 13.79
CA MET A 120 2.13 -15.76 12.94
C MET A 120 2.56 -15.49 11.48
N PRO A 121 3.46 -16.33 10.89
CA PRO A 121 3.84 -16.20 9.48
C PRO A 121 2.64 -16.48 8.56
N THR A 122 2.33 -15.54 7.67
CA THR A 122 1.21 -15.67 6.72
C THR A 122 1.36 -16.85 5.77
N GLN A 123 2.58 -17.25 5.44
CA GLN A 123 2.88 -18.40 4.57
C GLN A 123 2.46 -19.72 5.22
N VAL A 124 2.59 -19.84 6.54
CA VAL A 124 2.18 -21.04 7.29
C VAL A 124 0.68 -21.22 7.28
N THR A 125 -0.07 -20.12 7.36
CA THR A 125 -1.54 -20.14 7.39
C THR A 125 -2.18 -20.27 6.01
N ALA A 126 -1.41 -20.09 4.92
CA ALA A 126 -1.91 -20.01 3.56
C ALA A 126 -2.70 -21.25 3.11
N MET A 127 -2.21 -22.45 3.43
CA MET A 127 -2.88 -23.71 3.02
C MET A 127 -4.21 -23.90 3.77
N GLY A 128 -4.23 -23.57 5.07
CA GLY A 128 -5.47 -23.59 5.86
C GLY A 128 -6.48 -22.57 5.33
N PHE A 129 -6.00 -21.39 4.98
CA PHE A 129 -6.83 -20.33 4.40
C PHE A 129 -7.41 -20.76 3.05
N LEU A 130 -6.58 -21.31 2.14
CA LEU A 130 -7.04 -21.81 0.85
C LEU A 130 -8.14 -22.87 1.01
N ARG A 131 -7.94 -23.83 1.91
CA ARG A 131 -8.94 -24.86 2.21
C ARG A 131 -10.25 -24.27 2.73
N LEU A 132 -10.16 -23.30 3.63
CA LEU A 132 -11.32 -22.59 4.19
C LEU A 132 -12.14 -21.91 3.08
N ILE A 133 -11.50 -21.08 2.25
CA ILE A 133 -12.20 -20.33 1.19
C ILE A 133 -12.79 -21.25 0.12
N THR A 134 -12.12 -22.38 -0.17
CA THR A 134 -12.64 -23.39 -1.11
C THR A 134 -13.91 -24.04 -0.55
N ASN A 135 -13.90 -24.44 0.73
CA ASN A 135 -15.07 -25.01 1.40
C ASN A 135 -16.24 -24.01 1.50
N MET A 136 -15.95 -22.71 1.58
CA MET A 136 -16.96 -21.65 1.58
C MET A 136 -17.46 -21.26 0.18
N GLY A 137 -16.95 -21.89 -0.88
CA GLY A 137 -17.31 -21.55 -2.26
C GLY A 137 -16.83 -20.19 -2.73
N MET A 138 -15.79 -19.62 -2.07
CA MET A 138 -15.24 -18.30 -2.37
C MET A 138 -13.99 -18.33 -3.25
N TYR A 139 -13.65 -19.51 -3.79
CA TYR A 139 -12.53 -19.67 -4.71
C TYR A 139 -12.77 -18.86 -6.00
N ASP A 140 -11.71 -18.36 -6.60
CA ASP A 140 -11.74 -17.47 -7.77
C ASP A 140 -12.62 -16.22 -7.56
N SER A 141 -12.54 -15.61 -6.37
CA SER A 141 -13.26 -14.36 -6.05
C SER A 141 -12.34 -13.39 -5.30
N TRP A 142 -12.70 -12.08 -5.31
CA TRP A 142 -11.95 -11.04 -4.60
C TRP A 142 -12.31 -10.95 -3.12
N THR A 143 -13.43 -11.50 -2.72
CA THR A 143 -13.93 -11.44 -1.33
C THR A 143 -12.90 -11.92 -0.32
N PRO A 144 -12.21 -13.08 -0.51
CA PRO A 144 -11.18 -13.54 0.40
C PRO A 144 -9.90 -12.68 0.41
N LEU A 145 -9.71 -11.84 -0.60
CA LEU A 145 -8.60 -10.88 -0.64
C LEU A 145 -8.91 -9.60 0.14
N ILE A 146 -10.19 -9.22 0.22
CA ILE A 146 -10.64 -7.95 0.77
C ILE A 146 -11.10 -8.11 2.23
N ILE A 147 -12.00 -9.04 2.53
CA ILE A 147 -12.64 -9.15 3.86
C ILE A 147 -11.64 -9.38 5.00
N PRO A 148 -10.62 -10.25 4.88
CA PRO A 148 -9.67 -10.45 5.98
C PRO A 148 -8.85 -9.21 6.35
N SER A 149 -8.78 -8.20 5.47
CA SER A 149 -8.08 -6.94 5.75
C SER A 149 -8.70 -6.16 6.93
N ILE A 150 -9.96 -6.43 7.27
CA ILE A 150 -10.66 -5.87 8.45
C ILE A 150 -9.88 -6.18 9.73
N ALA A 151 -9.27 -7.36 9.83
CA ALA A 151 -8.54 -7.84 10.98
C ALA A 151 -7.02 -7.77 10.74
N SER A 152 -6.45 -6.57 10.80
CA SER A 152 -5.01 -6.35 10.67
C SER A 152 -4.37 -6.00 12.02
N PRO A 153 -3.67 -6.96 12.68
CA PRO A 153 -3.01 -6.70 13.96
C PRO A 153 -1.96 -5.58 13.91
N ALA A 154 -1.20 -5.48 12.80
CA ALA A 154 -0.17 -4.45 12.64
C ALA A 154 -0.77 -3.04 12.56
N VAL A 155 -1.83 -2.87 11.75
CA VAL A 155 -2.51 -1.58 11.62
C VAL A 155 -3.25 -1.23 12.91
N PHE A 156 -3.90 -2.22 13.55
CA PHE A 156 -4.51 -2.04 14.87
C PHE A 156 -3.51 -1.51 15.89
N TYR A 157 -2.33 -2.14 16.02
CA TYR A 157 -1.32 -1.71 16.98
C TYR A 157 -0.84 -0.28 16.74
N PHE A 158 -0.64 0.09 15.48
CA PHE A 158 -0.27 1.46 15.11
C PHE A 158 -1.38 2.46 15.50
N MET A 159 -2.64 2.15 15.18
CA MET A 159 -3.79 3.00 15.54
C MET A 159 -3.96 3.13 17.06
N TYR A 160 -3.77 2.04 17.79
CA TYR A 160 -3.83 2.02 19.24
C TYR A 160 -2.75 2.90 19.87
N SER A 161 -1.50 2.76 19.40
CA SER A 161 -0.38 3.60 19.89
C SER A 161 -0.58 5.08 19.56
N TYR A 162 -1.15 5.38 18.40
CA TYR A 162 -1.49 6.75 18.03
C TYR A 162 -2.56 7.36 18.94
N LEU A 163 -3.63 6.61 19.25
CA LEU A 163 -4.69 7.07 20.16
C LEU A 163 -4.15 7.36 21.56
N GLN A 164 -3.26 6.52 22.09
CA GLN A 164 -2.63 6.74 23.39
C GLN A 164 -1.88 8.08 23.48
N SER A 165 -1.31 8.56 22.37
CA SER A 165 -0.55 9.81 22.32
C SER A 165 -1.37 11.03 21.93
N SER A 166 -2.51 10.84 21.25
CA SER A 166 -3.20 11.93 20.53
C SER A 166 -4.66 12.15 20.94
N LEU A 167 -5.28 11.20 21.66
CA LEU A 167 -6.68 11.32 22.07
C LEU A 167 -6.79 11.45 23.61
N PRO A 168 -7.03 12.67 24.16
CA PRO A 168 -7.41 12.82 25.55
C PRO A 168 -8.78 12.18 25.81
N LEU A 169 -8.89 11.29 26.81
CA LEU A 169 -10.16 10.62 27.15
C LEU A 169 -11.23 11.61 27.60
N SER A 170 -10.85 12.76 28.14
CA SER A 170 -11.78 13.84 28.51
C SER A 170 -12.63 14.33 27.33
N LEU A 171 -12.13 14.26 26.09
CA LEU A 171 -12.95 14.57 24.91
C LEU A 171 -14.08 13.56 24.68
N VAL A 172 -13.79 12.28 24.94
CA VAL A 172 -14.79 11.21 24.84
C VAL A 172 -15.83 11.35 25.94
N GLU A 173 -15.38 11.66 27.17
CA GLU A 173 -16.26 11.88 28.32
C GLU A 173 -17.17 13.08 28.11
N ALA A 174 -16.65 14.20 27.63
CA ALA A 174 -17.44 15.39 27.28
C ALA A 174 -18.52 15.07 26.23
N ALA A 175 -18.15 14.33 25.17
CA ALA A 175 -19.10 13.91 24.15
C ALA A 175 -20.24 13.03 24.72
N ARG A 176 -19.93 12.16 25.68
CA ARG A 176 -20.94 11.34 26.38
C ARG A 176 -21.88 12.20 27.24
N ILE A 177 -21.35 13.21 27.94
CA ILE A 177 -22.15 14.18 28.71
C ILE A 177 -23.09 14.94 27.78
N ASP A 178 -22.62 15.33 26.58
CA ASP A 178 -23.42 15.99 25.54
C ASP A 178 -24.44 15.06 24.85
N GLY A 179 -24.57 13.79 25.28
CA GLY A 179 -25.54 12.82 24.75
C GLY A 179 -25.14 12.20 23.41
N SER A 180 -23.87 12.30 23.01
CA SER A 180 -23.37 11.62 21.81
C SER A 180 -23.31 10.12 22.05
N ASN A 181 -23.87 9.32 21.11
CA ASN A 181 -23.69 7.88 21.16
C ASN A 181 -22.26 7.50 20.66
N GLU A 182 -21.82 6.30 21.02
CA GLU A 182 -20.44 5.85 20.78
C GLU A 182 -20.06 5.80 19.28
N PHE A 183 -20.99 5.42 18.42
CA PHE A 183 -20.76 5.40 16.98
C PHE A 183 -20.57 6.82 16.42
N ARG A 184 -21.34 7.78 16.90
CA ARG A 184 -21.22 9.19 16.54
C ARG A 184 -19.92 9.78 17.11
N THR A 185 -19.59 9.51 18.36
CA THR A 185 -18.33 9.91 19.00
C THR A 185 -17.12 9.39 18.21
N PHE A 186 -17.13 8.11 17.84
CA PHE A 186 -16.06 7.55 17.01
C PHE A 186 -15.92 8.25 15.67
N ASN A 187 -17.01 8.37 14.90
CA ASN A 187 -16.93 8.88 13.53
C ASN A 187 -16.71 10.39 13.44
N HIS A 188 -17.22 11.19 14.41
CA HIS A 188 -17.17 12.66 14.32
C HIS A 188 -16.10 13.31 15.20
N ILE A 189 -15.58 12.59 16.20
CA ILE A 189 -14.54 13.12 17.11
C ILE A 189 -13.24 12.31 16.94
N VAL A 190 -13.30 11.01 17.17
CA VAL A 190 -12.09 10.17 17.21
C VAL A 190 -11.47 10.00 15.82
N LEU A 191 -12.27 9.60 14.84
CA LEU A 191 -11.79 9.36 13.48
C LEU A 191 -11.15 10.60 12.81
N PRO A 192 -11.69 11.83 12.95
CA PRO A 192 -11.02 13.06 12.51
C PRO A 192 -9.67 13.31 13.17
N ILE A 193 -9.51 13.03 14.46
CA ILE A 193 -8.23 13.16 15.17
C ILE A 193 -7.22 12.15 14.63
N MET A 194 -7.68 10.95 14.25
CA MET A 194 -6.85 9.88 13.69
C MET A 194 -6.47 10.08 12.21
N LYS A 195 -6.95 11.11 11.51
CA LYS A 195 -6.68 11.32 10.08
C LYS A 195 -5.22 11.16 9.67
N PRO A 196 -4.21 11.71 10.40
CA PRO A 196 -2.81 11.53 10.02
C PRO A 196 -2.37 10.06 10.08
N ALA A 197 -2.74 9.34 11.13
CA ALA A 197 -2.43 7.92 11.30
C ALA A 197 -3.13 7.06 10.25
N ILE A 198 -4.39 7.35 9.97
CA ILE A 198 -5.19 6.67 8.94
C ILE A 198 -4.54 6.85 7.56
N ALA A 199 -4.12 8.07 7.20
CA ALA A 199 -3.48 8.33 5.92
C ALA A 199 -2.19 7.53 5.74
N VAL A 200 -1.34 7.47 6.77
CA VAL A 200 -0.10 6.68 6.77
C VAL A 200 -0.41 5.20 6.57
N GLN A 201 -1.34 4.64 7.37
CA GLN A 201 -1.66 3.23 7.28
C GLN A 201 -2.45 2.86 6.03
N ALA A 202 -3.26 3.77 5.50
CA ALA A 202 -3.94 3.58 4.23
C ALA A 202 -2.95 3.41 3.07
N ILE A 203 -1.86 4.21 3.03
CA ILE A 203 -0.80 4.05 2.03
C ILE A 203 -0.11 2.71 2.18
N PHE A 204 0.34 2.35 3.40
CA PHE A 204 1.03 1.08 3.61
C PHE A 204 0.15 -0.12 3.28
N THR A 205 -1.12 -0.10 3.67
CA THR A 205 -2.07 -1.17 3.35
C THR A 205 -2.35 -1.23 1.85
N PHE A 206 -2.55 -0.08 1.20
CA PHE A 206 -2.76 -0.01 -0.24
C PHE A 206 -1.56 -0.60 -1.00
N VAL A 207 -0.35 -0.11 -0.71
CA VAL A 207 0.88 -0.57 -1.37
C VAL A 207 1.16 -2.04 -1.07
N GLY A 208 0.94 -2.49 0.17
CA GLY A 208 1.07 -3.89 0.56
C GLY A 208 0.12 -4.80 -0.21
N SER A 209 -1.16 -4.41 -0.33
CA SER A 209 -2.17 -5.14 -1.10
C SER A 209 -1.89 -5.08 -2.61
N TRP A 210 -1.49 -3.91 -3.13
CA TRP A 210 -1.13 -3.73 -4.54
C TRP A 210 0.01 -4.64 -4.98
N ASN A 211 1.04 -4.78 -4.14
CA ASN A 211 2.22 -5.59 -4.43
C ASN A 211 2.06 -7.07 -4.06
N ASN A 212 0.93 -7.44 -3.45
CA ASN A 212 0.69 -8.82 -3.04
C ASN A 212 0.46 -9.71 -4.26
N TYR A 213 1.41 -10.61 -4.47
CA TYR A 213 1.31 -11.67 -5.48
C TYR A 213 0.83 -12.99 -4.88
N PHE A 214 1.37 -13.34 -3.70
CA PHE A 214 1.26 -14.69 -3.15
C PHE A 214 -0.19 -15.13 -2.91
N THR A 215 -0.95 -14.37 -2.11
CA THR A 215 -2.34 -14.73 -1.80
C THR A 215 -3.26 -14.68 -3.01
N PRO A 216 -3.24 -13.61 -3.85
CA PRO A 216 -4.03 -13.59 -5.07
C PRO A 216 -3.72 -14.73 -6.03
N ALA A 217 -2.45 -15.13 -6.19
CA ALA A 217 -2.06 -16.22 -7.08
C ALA A 217 -2.56 -17.60 -6.61
N LEU A 218 -2.79 -17.79 -5.30
CA LEU A 218 -3.39 -19.02 -4.77
C LEU A 218 -4.89 -19.10 -5.02
N ILE A 219 -5.57 -17.95 -5.16
CA ILE A 219 -7.04 -17.89 -5.14
C ILE A 219 -7.61 -17.63 -6.52
N ILE A 220 -6.99 -16.72 -7.30
CA ILE A 220 -7.54 -16.23 -8.58
C ILE A 220 -7.02 -17.07 -9.74
N GLN A 221 -7.96 -17.61 -10.54
CA GLN A 221 -7.66 -18.34 -11.76
C GLN A 221 -8.14 -17.63 -13.03
N SER A 222 -9.32 -17.02 -12.96
CA SER A 222 -9.91 -16.32 -14.10
C SER A 222 -9.07 -15.13 -14.53
N LYS A 223 -8.62 -15.09 -15.79
CA LYS A 223 -7.83 -13.96 -16.37
C LYS A 223 -8.46 -12.60 -16.10
N ASN A 224 -9.79 -12.52 -16.14
CA ASN A 224 -10.54 -11.28 -15.93
C ASN A 224 -10.47 -10.75 -14.50
N LYS A 225 -10.07 -11.57 -13.53
CA LYS A 225 -10.00 -11.24 -12.11
C LYS A 225 -8.55 -11.05 -11.62
N MET A 226 -7.55 -11.35 -12.47
CA MET A 226 -6.15 -11.26 -12.12
C MET A 226 -5.75 -9.84 -11.73
N THR A 227 -4.85 -9.76 -10.76
CA THR A 227 -4.20 -8.51 -10.32
C THR A 227 -2.93 -8.25 -11.13
N VAL A 228 -2.42 -7.02 -11.07
CA VAL A 228 -1.18 -6.62 -11.73
C VAL A 228 0.00 -7.53 -11.40
N PRO A 229 0.29 -7.88 -10.12
CA PRO A 229 1.38 -8.80 -9.79
C PRO A 229 1.24 -10.19 -10.42
N ILE A 230 0.02 -10.74 -10.50
CA ILE A 230 -0.21 -12.03 -11.15
C ILE A 230 0.12 -11.90 -12.64
N LEU A 231 -0.38 -10.88 -13.33
CA LEU A 231 -0.12 -10.68 -14.75
C LEU A 231 1.37 -10.53 -15.05
N ILE A 232 2.10 -9.76 -14.24
CA ILE A 232 3.56 -9.59 -14.38
C ILE A 232 4.29 -10.92 -14.12
N ALA A 233 3.88 -11.69 -13.12
CA ALA A 233 4.49 -12.99 -12.82
C ALA A 233 4.24 -14.02 -13.93
N THR A 234 3.04 -14.03 -14.51
CA THR A 234 2.69 -14.89 -15.66
C THR A 234 3.53 -14.55 -16.89
N LEU A 235 3.81 -13.24 -17.11
CA LEU A 235 4.71 -12.80 -18.16
C LEU A 235 6.12 -13.38 -18.00
N ARG A 236 6.65 -13.46 -16.78
CA ARG A 236 7.99 -14.02 -16.52
C ARG A 236 8.06 -15.53 -16.79
N GLY A 237 6.96 -16.25 -16.69
CA GLY A 237 6.86 -17.68 -16.98
C GLY A 237 6.63 -18.00 -18.46
N ALA A 238 6.36 -17.02 -19.29
CA ALA A 238 6.15 -17.21 -20.72
C ALA A 238 7.48 -17.30 -21.49
N ASP A 239 7.46 -17.89 -22.67
CA ASP A 239 8.63 -18.15 -23.50
C ASP A 239 9.37 -16.85 -23.85
N TYR A 240 10.57 -16.67 -23.30
CA TYR A 240 11.42 -15.49 -23.50
C TYR A 240 11.84 -15.26 -24.95
N MET A 241 11.82 -16.30 -25.79
CA MET A 241 12.21 -16.22 -27.19
C MET A 241 11.21 -15.43 -28.05
N ASN A 242 9.95 -15.38 -27.60
CA ASN A 242 8.85 -14.72 -28.33
C ASN A 242 8.35 -13.44 -27.64
N PHE A 243 9.09 -12.93 -26.64
CA PHE A 243 8.64 -11.80 -25.83
C PHE A 243 9.16 -10.47 -26.35
N ASP A 244 8.24 -9.50 -26.50
CA ASP A 244 8.61 -8.11 -26.75
C ASP A 244 9.00 -7.42 -25.43
N MET A 245 10.32 -7.20 -25.26
CA MET A 245 10.87 -6.54 -24.06
C MET A 245 10.35 -5.11 -23.90
N GLY A 246 10.11 -4.37 -25.01
CA GLY A 246 9.54 -3.03 -24.96
C GLY A 246 8.15 -3.03 -24.32
N LYS A 247 7.33 -4.02 -24.70
CA LYS A 247 6.01 -4.25 -24.09
C LYS A 247 6.10 -4.58 -22.61
N ILE A 248 7.04 -5.42 -22.17
CA ILE A 248 7.23 -5.75 -20.76
C ILE A 248 7.58 -4.50 -19.94
N TYR A 249 8.56 -3.72 -20.40
CA TYR A 249 8.94 -2.48 -19.72
C TYR A 249 7.78 -1.49 -19.66
N MET A 250 6.96 -1.41 -20.72
CA MET A 250 5.76 -0.58 -20.75
C MET A 250 4.72 -1.09 -19.74
N MET A 251 4.48 -2.41 -19.65
CA MET A 251 3.56 -2.99 -18.67
C MET A 251 3.97 -2.65 -17.22
N ILE A 252 5.27 -2.79 -16.89
CA ILE A 252 5.80 -2.44 -15.58
C ILE A 252 5.67 -0.93 -15.32
N THR A 253 5.95 -0.10 -16.34
CA THR A 253 5.82 1.37 -16.25
C THR A 253 4.38 1.77 -15.94
N VAL A 254 3.42 1.22 -16.66
CA VAL A 254 1.98 1.50 -16.43
C VAL A 254 1.53 0.98 -15.06
N ALA A 255 2.08 -0.15 -14.60
CA ALA A 255 1.78 -0.73 -13.27
C ALA A 255 2.21 0.16 -12.09
N ILE A 256 3.23 0.98 -12.26
CA ILE A 256 3.74 1.85 -11.19
C ILE A 256 2.92 3.14 -11.07
N VAL A 257 2.30 3.60 -12.15
CA VAL A 257 1.57 4.89 -12.17
C VAL A 257 0.52 5.00 -11.04
N PRO A 258 -0.36 4.01 -10.80
CA PRO A 258 -1.36 4.11 -9.74
C PRO A 258 -0.74 4.26 -8.35
N ILE A 259 0.38 3.58 -8.07
CA ILE A 259 1.09 3.71 -6.79
C ILE A 259 1.59 5.14 -6.59
N ILE A 260 2.21 5.71 -7.64
CA ILE A 260 2.71 7.09 -7.61
C ILE A 260 1.56 8.07 -7.36
N VAL A 261 0.44 7.90 -8.06
CA VAL A 261 -0.75 8.76 -7.89
C VAL A 261 -1.29 8.70 -6.46
N VAL A 262 -1.47 7.49 -5.91
CA VAL A 262 -1.95 7.30 -4.54
C VAL A 262 -0.97 7.92 -3.54
N TYR A 263 0.34 7.71 -3.72
CA TYR A 263 1.36 8.32 -2.87
C TYR A 263 1.29 9.85 -2.91
N LEU A 264 1.21 10.47 -4.09
CA LEU A 264 1.15 11.93 -4.23
C LEU A 264 -0.09 12.53 -3.57
N ILE A 265 -1.25 11.86 -3.68
CA ILE A 265 -2.50 12.30 -3.04
C ILE A 265 -2.38 12.28 -1.52
N LEU A 266 -1.78 11.22 -0.97
CA LEU A 266 -1.73 10.97 0.47
C LEU A 266 -0.47 11.53 1.16
N SER A 267 0.60 11.86 0.42
CA SER A 267 1.89 12.31 0.96
C SER A 267 1.78 13.55 1.85
N LYS A 268 0.88 14.49 1.52
CA LYS A 268 0.65 15.70 2.33
C LYS A 268 0.20 15.38 3.77
N TYR A 269 -0.53 14.28 3.96
CA TYR A 269 -1.00 13.86 5.29
C TYR A 269 0.09 13.16 6.10
N ILE A 270 1.05 12.48 5.41
CA ILE A 270 2.22 11.87 6.06
C ILE A 270 3.09 12.96 6.67
N ILE A 271 3.39 14.00 5.90
CA ILE A 271 4.24 15.11 6.36
C ILE A 271 3.62 15.80 7.57
N ALA A 272 2.31 16.05 7.55
CA ALA A 272 1.59 16.64 8.68
C ALA A 272 1.62 15.75 9.94
N GLY A 273 1.57 14.41 9.79
CA GLY A 273 1.61 13.46 10.90
C GLY A 273 3.00 13.35 11.56
N VAL A 274 4.06 13.39 10.75
CA VAL A 274 5.45 13.30 11.24
C VAL A 274 5.86 14.56 12.02
N THR A 275 5.41 15.73 11.59
CA THR A 275 5.71 17.00 12.27
C THR A 275 5.03 17.13 13.63
N LEU A 276 3.83 16.55 13.80
CA LEU A 276 3.11 16.53 15.09
C LEU A 276 3.74 15.55 16.11
N GLY A 277 4.40 14.49 15.65
CA GLY A 277 5.10 13.52 16.51
C GLY A 277 6.54 13.92 16.86
N GLY A 278 7.15 14.85 16.12
CA GLY A 278 8.54 15.28 16.29
C GLY A 278 8.74 16.50 17.20
N VAL A 279 7.68 17.17 17.66
CA VAL A 279 7.76 18.32 18.59
C VAL A 279 7.31 17.84 19.98
N LYS A 280 8.14 17.01 20.61
CA LYS A 280 8.19 16.80 22.04
C LYS A 280 9.65 17.03 22.46
N GLU A 281 10.04 18.26 22.59
CA GLU A 281 11.08 18.73 23.48
C GLU A 281 10.49 19.83 24.37
#